data_141ff94c3bd8d0b7c662225de1817b40
#
_entry.id   141ff94c3bd8d0b7c662225de1817b40
#
_cell.length_a   1.000
_cell.length_b   1.000
_cell.length_c   1.000
_cell.angle_alpha   90.00
_cell.angle_beta   90.00
_cell.angle_gamma   90.00
#
_symmetry.space_group_name_H-M   'P 1'
#
loop_
_entity.id
_entity.type
_entity.pdbx_description
1 polymer ?
#
loop_
_entity_poly.entity_id
_entity_poly.type
_entity_poly.pdbx_seq_one_letter_code
_entity_poly.pdbx_strand_id
1 'polypeptide(L)'
;MALTQVHNKFKIFTGALAADKTIGPLAEQISAFVAERKVAAKSIGVEYLESAKKLIITLGYSEGGDTYPVKVSTVSLGKIGGLETGDVSRLEEAMTGACASIQGIICHELYITDDGDFLVVFMSRA
;
A
#
# COMPACT_ATOMS: atom_id res chain seq x y z
N MET A 1 -13.43 -29.01 -7.91
CA MET A 1 -12.17 -28.38 -7.53
C MET A 1 -12.46 -27.11 -6.74
N ALA A 2 -11.84 -26.97 -5.61
CA ALA A 2 -12.01 -25.75 -4.83
C ALA A 2 -11.28 -24.58 -5.48
N LEU A 3 -11.91 -23.41 -5.46
CA LEU A 3 -11.24 -22.20 -5.91
C LEU A 3 -10.14 -21.83 -4.92
N THR A 4 -8.98 -21.52 -5.46
CA THR A 4 -7.89 -21.02 -4.64
C THR A 4 -8.16 -19.56 -4.32
N GLN A 5 -8.27 -19.24 -3.03
CA GLN A 5 -8.45 -17.87 -2.62
C GLN A 5 -7.13 -17.14 -2.67
N VAL A 6 -7.15 -15.89 -3.13
CA VAL A 6 -5.97 -15.03 -3.13
C VAL A 6 -5.56 -14.74 -1.69
N HIS A 7 -6.54 -14.43 -0.85
CA HIS A 7 -6.32 -14.26 0.58
C HIS A 7 -7.63 -14.58 1.31
N ASN A 8 -7.53 -14.96 2.56
CA ASN A 8 -8.69 -15.31 3.38
C ASN A 8 -8.64 -14.72 4.79
N LYS A 9 -7.62 -13.94 5.10
CA LYS A 9 -7.46 -13.30 6.40
C LYS A 9 -7.01 -11.87 6.24
N PHE A 10 -7.31 -11.06 7.25
CA PHE A 10 -6.94 -9.66 7.27
C PHE A 10 -6.27 -9.31 8.59
N LYS A 11 -5.27 -8.45 8.50
CA LYS A 11 -4.69 -7.79 9.65
C LYS A 11 -4.81 -6.29 9.43
N ILE A 12 -5.24 -5.57 10.45
CA ILE A 12 -5.43 -4.12 10.38
C ILE A 12 -4.39 -3.42 11.22
N PHE A 13 -3.78 -2.40 10.61
CA PHE A 13 -2.80 -1.55 11.26
C PHE A 13 -3.36 -0.13 11.28
N THR A 14 -3.24 0.55 12.40
CA THR A 14 -3.73 1.93 12.51
C THR A 14 -2.62 2.83 13.05
N GLY A 15 -2.60 4.07 12.59
CA GLY A 15 -1.63 5.04 13.06
C GLY A 15 -1.85 6.40 12.42
N ALA A 16 -1.14 7.40 12.89
CA ALA A 16 -1.21 8.73 12.31
C ALA A 16 -0.45 8.79 10.99
N LEU A 17 -0.93 9.64 10.09
CA LEU A 17 -0.18 9.96 8.88
C LEU A 17 1.11 10.68 9.29
N ALA A 18 2.23 10.27 8.73
CA ALA A 18 3.50 10.89 9.04
C ALA A 18 3.57 12.33 8.48
N ALA A 19 4.45 13.14 9.03
CA ALA A 19 4.61 14.54 8.61
C ALA A 19 4.99 14.65 7.12
N ASP A 20 5.70 13.69 6.59
CA ASP A 20 6.09 13.63 5.18
C ASP A 20 4.99 13.02 4.28
N LYS A 21 3.79 12.82 4.82
CA LYS A 21 2.64 12.25 4.14
C LYS A 21 2.79 10.77 3.78
N THR A 22 3.77 10.07 4.34
CA THR A 22 3.91 8.62 4.17
C THR A 22 3.14 7.87 5.25
N ILE A 23 3.04 6.55 5.12
CA ILE A 23 2.42 5.73 6.15
C ILE A 23 3.31 5.56 7.39
N GLY A 24 4.54 6.12 7.35
CA GLY A 24 5.43 6.16 8.50
C GLY A 24 5.77 4.80 9.06
N PRO A 25 5.75 4.66 10.41
CA PRO A 25 6.16 3.41 11.05
C PRO A 25 5.24 2.22 10.76
N LEU A 26 4.06 2.45 10.18
CA LEU A 26 3.15 1.36 9.82
C LEU A 26 3.80 0.43 8.79
N ALA A 27 4.66 0.95 7.92
CA ALA A 27 5.39 0.14 6.95
C ALA A 27 6.21 -0.95 7.64
N GLU A 28 6.94 -0.60 8.69
CA GLU A 28 7.74 -1.57 9.44
C GLU A 28 6.87 -2.55 10.21
N GLN A 29 5.75 -2.09 10.73
CA GLN A 29 4.81 -2.97 11.44
C GLN A 29 4.26 -4.04 10.52
N ILE A 30 3.95 -3.69 9.28
CA ILE A 30 3.46 -4.66 8.29
C ILE A 30 4.56 -5.68 7.98
N SER A 31 5.77 -5.21 7.72
CA SER A 31 6.91 -6.09 7.42
C SER A 31 7.20 -7.04 8.57
N ALA A 32 7.17 -6.53 9.80
CA ALA A 32 7.41 -7.33 11.00
C ALA A 32 6.32 -8.40 11.18
N PHE A 33 5.06 -8.05 10.98
CA PHE A 33 3.96 -9.00 11.07
C PHE A 33 4.15 -10.16 10.08
N VAL A 34 4.45 -9.84 8.83
CA VAL A 34 4.63 -10.84 7.77
C VAL A 34 5.80 -11.78 8.12
N ALA A 35 6.92 -11.20 8.58
CA ALA A 35 8.10 -11.98 8.92
C ALA A 35 7.87 -12.87 10.14
N GLU A 36 7.27 -12.35 11.20
CA GLU A 36 7.05 -13.07 12.44
C GLU A 36 6.01 -14.18 12.30
N ARG A 37 4.92 -13.89 11.60
CA ARG A 37 3.82 -14.85 11.43
C ARG A 37 4.05 -15.78 10.25
N LYS A 38 5.03 -15.49 9.40
CA LYS A 38 5.34 -16.31 8.21
C LYS A 38 4.12 -16.54 7.35
N VAL A 39 3.44 -15.45 7.01
CA VAL A 39 2.23 -15.48 6.20
C VAL A 39 2.54 -15.03 4.78
N ALA A 40 1.66 -15.37 3.84
CA ALA A 40 1.77 -14.91 2.46
C ALA A 40 0.96 -13.63 2.30
N ALA A 41 1.64 -12.49 2.22
CA ALA A 41 0.99 -11.20 2.01
C ALA A 41 0.49 -11.09 0.57
N LYS A 42 -0.76 -10.67 0.37
CA LYS A 42 -1.41 -10.68 -0.94
C LYS A 42 -1.91 -9.32 -1.39
N SER A 43 -2.42 -8.50 -0.47
CA SER A 43 -2.99 -7.22 -0.84
C SER A 43 -2.82 -6.21 0.28
N ILE A 44 -2.92 -4.93 -0.08
CA ILE A 44 -2.85 -3.84 0.88
C ILE A 44 -3.92 -2.81 0.52
N GLY A 45 -4.64 -2.33 1.52
CA GLY A 45 -5.60 -1.26 1.36
C GLY A 45 -5.23 -0.12 2.29
N VAL A 46 -5.46 1.11 1.85
CA VAL A 46 -5.14 2.31 2.64
C VAL A 46 -6.38 3.20 2.67
N GLU A 47 -6.83 3.51 3.87
CA GLU A 47 -7.96 4.42 4.09
C GLU A 47 -7.58 5.41 5.19
N TYR A 48 -8.13 6.61 5.10
CA TYR A 48 -7.95 7.61 6.13
C TYR A 48 -9.29 7.84 6.84
N LEU A 49 -9.31 7.60 8.15
CA LEU A 49 -10.49 7.83 8.95
C LEU A 49 -10.44 9.25 9.51
N GLU A 50 -11.17 10.15 8.86
CA GLU A 50 -11.16 11.58 9.19
C GLU A 50 -11.58 11.84 10.65
N SER A 51 -12.61 11.15 11.12
CA SER A 51 -13.12 11.36 12.48
C SER A 51 -12.11 11.05 13.58
N ALA A 52 -11.20 10.12 13.34
CA ALA A 52 -10.16 9.74 14.28
C ALA A 52 -8.78 10.25 13.87
N LYS A 53 -8.65 10.86 12.70
CA LYS A 53 -7.40 11.34 12.12
C LYS A 53 -6.33 10.27 12.09
N LYS A 54 -6.74 9.07 11.65
CA LYS A 54 -5.87 7.91 11.60
C LYS A 54 -5.94 7.23 10.26
N LEU A 55 -4.79 6.73 9.81
CA LEU A 55 -4.74 5.80 8.69
C LEU A 55 -5.17 4.42 9.17
N ILE A 56 -5.90 3.74 8.32
CA ILE A 56 -6.25 2.34 8.52
C ILE A 56 -5.66 1.59 7.33
N ILE A 57 -4.75 0.67 7.62
CA ILE A 57 -4.12 -0.14 6.59
C ILE A 57 -4.57 -1.57 6.78
N THR A 58 -5.12 -2.14 5.71
CA THR A 58 -5.63 -3.50 5.70
C THR A 58 -4.65 -4.37 4.92
N LEU A 59 -4.12 -5.39 5.57
CA LEU A 59 -3.28 -6.39 4.92
C LEU A 59 -4.10 -7.64 4.69
N GLY A 60 -4.29 -8.00 3.42
CA GLY A 60 -4.90 -9.28 3.07
C GLY A 60 -3.81 -10.33 2.92
N TYR A 61 -3.97 -11.47 3.60
CA TYR A 61 -2.95 -12.50 3.60
C TYR A 61 -3.57 -13.89 3.69
N SER A 62 -2.76 -14.88 3.42
CA SER A 62 -3.12 -16.28 3.64
C SER A 62 -2.07 -16.95 4.50
N GLU A 63 -2.49 -17.95 5.26
CA GLU A 63 -1.57 -18.82 5.98
C GLU A 63 -1.21 -19.99 5.08
N GLY A 64 0.04 -20.36 5.09
CA GLY A 64 0.54 -21.42 4.22
C GLY A 64 0.89 -20.91 2.82
N GLY A 65 1.40 -21.79 1.99
CA GLY A 65 1.89 -21.44 0.67
C GLY A 65 3.27 -20.80 0.70
N ASP A 66 3.64 -20.14 -0.37
CA ASP A 66 4.94 -19.49 -0.47
C ASP A 66 4.94 -18.22 0.36
N THR A 67 5.82 -18.18 1.35
CA THR A 67 5.99 -16.99 2.19
C THR A 67 7.37 -16.40 1.96
N TYR A 68 7.45 -15.08 2.02
CA TYR A 68 8.71 -14.36 1.84
C TYR A 68 8.60 -13.02 2.57
N PRO A 69 9.74 -12.44 2.97
CA PRO A 69 9.72 -11.12 3.58
C PRO A 69 9.21 -10.08 2.60
N VAL A 70 8.54 -9.07 3.13
CA VAL A 70 8.04 -7.96 2.30
C VAL A 70 8.62 -6.64 2.78
N LYS A 71 8.66 -5.70 1.86
CA LYS A 71 9.01 -4.32 2.10
C LYS A 71 7.83 -3.46 1.69
N VAL A 72 7.48 -2.48 2.50
CA VAL A 72 6.42 -1.53 2.20
C VAL A 72 7.04 -0.15 2.01
N SER A 73 6.72 0.49 0.91
CA SER A 73 7.26 1.79 0.54
C SER A 73 6.13 2.74 0.18
N THR A 74 6.27 4.01 0.53
CA THR A 74 5.35 5.05 0.09
C THR A 74 6.09 5.99 -0.85
N VAL A 75 5.53 6.25 -2.01
CA VAL A 75 6.09 7.21 -2.97
C VAL A 75 5.09 8.35 -3.14
N SER A 76 5.55 9.57 -2.90
CA SER A 76 4.74 10.76 -3.13
C SER A 76 4.84 11.16 -4.58
N LEU A 77 3.67 11.32 -5.23
CA LEU A 77 3.58 11.77 -6.60
C LEU A 77 3.25 13.27 -6.68
N GLY A 78 2.98 13.91 -5.55
CA GLY A 78 2.58 15.31 -5.49
C GLY A 78 1.19 15.53 -6.05
N LYS A 79 0.95 16.74 -6.54
CA LYS A 79 -0.35 17.09 -7.12
C LYS A 79 -0.33 16.75 -8.61
N ILE A 80 -1.42 16.11 -9.05
CA ILE A 80 -1.55 15.67 -10.44
C ILE A 80 -2.71 16.44 -11.08
N GLY A 81 -2.42 17.16 -12.16
CA GLY A 81 -3.44 17.90 -12.90
C GLY A 81 -4.01 17.07 -14.05
N GLY A 82 -5.11 17.55 -14.62
CA GLY A 82 -5.75 16.97 -15.80
C GLY A 82 -6.88 16.01 -15.50
N LEU A 83 -6.98 15.52 -14.29
CA LEU A 83 -7.99 14.50 -13.95
C LEU A 83 -9.42 15.02 -14.05
N GLU A 84 -9.64 16.30 -13.79
CA GLU A 84 -10.96 16.92 -13.88
C GLU A 84 -11.51 16.90 -15.30
N THR A 85 -10.62 16.86 -16.30
CA THR A 85 -11.02 16.81 -17.71
C THR A 85 -10.90 15.39 -18.29
N GLY A 86 -10.60 14.42 -17.43
CA GLY A 86 -10.47 13.02 -17.85
C GLY A 86 -9.10 12.65 -18.42
N ASP A 87 -8.13 13.55 -18.37
CA ASP A 87 -6.76 13.25 -18.82
C ASP A 87 -6.00 12.58 -17.68
N VAL A 88 -5.76 11.30 -17.83
CA VAL A 88 -5.07 10.48 -16.81
C VAL A 88 -3.60 10.25 -17.14
N SER A 89 -3.09 10.83 -18.24
CA SER A 89 -1.74 10.53 -18.71
C SER A 89 -0.66 10.90 -17.70
N ARG A 90 -0.80 12.02 -17.01
CA ARG A 90 0.16 12.44 -15.99
C ARG A 90 0.21 11.51 -14.81
N LEU A 91 -0.95 11.01 -14.36
CA LEU A 91 -1.02 10.06 -13.28
C LEU A 91 -0.39 8.72 -13.70
N GLU A 92 -0.69 8.26 -14.90
CA GLU A 92 -0.09 7.03 -15.43
C GLU A 92 1.44 7.13 -15.49
N GLU A 93 1.97 8.23 -16.00
CA GLU A 93 3.41 8.45 -16.07
C GLU A 93 4.04 8.51 -14.67
N ALA A 94 3.39 9.20 -13.73
CA ALA A 94 3.89 9.33 -12.38
C ALA A 94 3.93 7.97 -11.67
N MET A 95 2.89 7.17 -11.81
CA MET A 95 2.83 5.84 -11.20
C MET A 95 3.85 4.89 -11.84
N THR A 96 3.97 4.93 -13.17
CA THR A 96 4.95 4.10 -13.86
C THR A 96 6.38 4.47 -13.44
N GLY A 97 6.66 5.77 -13.33
CA GLY A 97 7.95 6.24 -12.86
C GLY A 97 8.24 5.83 -11.42
N ALA A 98 7.21 5.88 -10.56
CA ALA A 98 7.37 5.50 -9.15
C ALA A 98 7.76 4.03 -8.98
N CYS A 99 7.22 3.13 -9.80
CA CYS A 99 7.52 1.71 -9.66
C CYS A 99 8.78 1.26 -10.38
N ALA A 100 9.42 2.14 -11.17
CA ALA A 100 10.58 1.77 -11.97
C ALA A 100 11.77 1.31 -11.13
N SER A 101 11.92 1.82 -9.91
CA SER A 101 13.01 1.48 -9.01
C SER A 101 12.66 0.38 -8.01
N ILE A 102 11.44 -0.12 -8.04
CA ILE A 102 10.95 -1.11 -7.08
C ILE A 102 10.83 -2.46 -7.78
N GLN A 103 11.51 -3.46 -7.24
CA GLN A 103 11.49 -4.81 -7.79
C GLN A 103 10.57 -5.71 -6.98
N GLY A 104 9.96 -6.67 -7.66
CA GLY A 104 9.14 -7.68 -7.00
C GLY A 104 7.87 -7.14 -6.38
N ILE A 105 7.23 -6.18 -7.03
CA ILE A 105 5.98 -5.61 -6.53
C ILE A 105 4.90 -6.70 -6.46
N ILE A 106 4.29 -6.83 -5.29
CA ILE A 106 3.18 -7.76 -5.04
C ILE A 106 1.86 -7.05 -5.29
N CYS A 107 1.74 -5.85 -4.77
CA CYS A 107 0.51 -5.06 -4.89
C CYS A 107 0.81 -3.59 -4.61
N HIS A 108 -0.14 -2.75 -4.93
CA HIS A 108 -0.06 -1.32 -4.66
C HIS A 108 -1.43 -0.76 -4.30
N GLU A 109 -1.42 0.42 -3.68
CA GLU A 109 -2.63 1.15 -3.36
C GLU A 109 -2.39 2.63 -3.58
N LEU A 110 -3.27 3.27 -4.33
CA LEU A 110 -3.23 4.72 -4.55
C LEU A 110 -4.06 5.40 -3.48
N TYR A 111 -3.50 6.41 -2.85
CA TYR A 111 -4.15 7.17 -1.80
C TYR A 111 -4.00 8.66 -2.08
N ILE A 112 -5.07 9.42 -1.87
CA ILE A 112 -5.07 10.87 -2.09
C ILE A 112 -5.31 11.53 -0.75
N THR A 113 -4.39 12.43 -0.36
CA THR A 113 -4.53 13.17 0.90
C THR A 113 -5.59 14.26 0.78
N ASP A 114 -5.99 14.82 1.93
CA ASP A 114 -6.95 15.92 1.96
C ASP A 114 -6.45 17.14 1.18
N ASP A 115 -5.14 17.31 1.12
CA ASP A 115 -4.52 18.42 0.37
C ASP A 115 -4.44 18.16 -1.13
N GLY A 116 -4.85 16.98 -1.58
CA GLY A 116 -4.81 16.63 -2.99
C GLY A 116 -3.48 16.07 -3.46
N ASP A 117 -2.61 15.64 -2.53
CA ASP A 117 -1.37 14.96 -2.88
C ASP A 117 -1.63 13.48 -3.13
N PHE A 118 -1.06 12.96 -4.19
CA PHE A 118 -1.19 11.56 -4.56
C PHE A 118 -0.02 10.78 -3.97
N LEU A 119 -0.34 9.69 -3.29
CA LEU A 119 0.63 8.79 -2.70
C LEU A 119 0.36 7.38 -3.20
N VAL A 120 1.41 6.62 -3.46
CA VAL A 120 1.27 5.21 -3.79
C VAL A 120 2.02 4.41 -2.73
N VAL A 121 1.33 3.46 -2.15
CA VAL A 121 1.94 2.50 -1.22
C VAL A 121 2.17 1.22 -1.99
N PHE A 122 3.42 0.79 -2.04
CA PHE A 122 3.82 -0.46 -2.69
C PHE A 122 4.21 -1.48 -1.65
N MET A 123 3.76 -2.71 -1.84
CA MET A 123 4.29 -3.85 -1.10
C MET A 123 5.06 -4.72 -2.09
N SER A 124 6.31 -4.97 -1.78
CA SER A 124 7.20 -5.72 -2.65
C SER A 124 7.96 -6.77 -1.85
N ARG A 125 8.58 -7.71 -2.55
CA ARG A 125 9.48 -8.67 -1.89
C ARG A 125 10.71 -7.91 -1.38
N ALA A 126 11.07 -8.20 -0.15
CA ALA A 126 12.25 -7.60 0.44
C ALA A 126 13.53 -8.22 -0.13
#